data_0cbda0ca3d4158687a2ee85b0411320e
#
_entry.id   0cbda0ca3d4158687a2ee85b0411320e
#
_cell.length_a   1.000
_cell.length_b   1.000
_cell.length_c   1.000
_cell.angle_alpha   90.00
_cell.angle_beta   90.00
_cell.angle_gamma   90.00
#
_symmetry.space_group_name_H-M   'P 1'
#
loop_
_entity.id
_entity.type
_entity.pdbx_description
1 polymer ?
#
loop_
_entity_poly.entity_id
_entity_poly.type
_entity_poly.pdbx_seq_one_letter_code
_entity_poly.pdbx_strand_id
1 'polypeptide(L)'
;DAEIKTLKYLKKQFRNKKAVVSAVSVFLAFIIMLGTYALLVTPKLFIPYDSTCIKVEKIDEKLYVRYIGSNLDGSVARNSFPLEKDGEKKDVTFFYIYKSPWSELRALLQKDTEDHLIFLGNVDEIDEVYYGKFRIERPEELSADLEESELIWKK
;
A
#
# COMPACT_ATOMS: atom_id res chain seq x y z
N ASP A 1 -39.61 -49.85 -24.95
CA ASP A 1 -38.51 -49.05 -25.59
C ASP A 1 -38.66 -47.55 -25.41
N ALA A 2 -39.86 -46.98 -25.44
CA ALA A 2 -40.09 -45.55 -25.27
C ALA A 2 -39.77 -45.06 -23.85
N GLU A 3 -40.13 -45.78 -22.82
CA GLU A 3 -39.90 -45.42 -21.42
C GLU A 3 -38.38 -45.38 -21.08
N ILE A 4 -37.61 -46.31 -21.61
CA ILE A 4 -36.17 -46.36 -21.39
C ILE A 4 -35.48 -45.16 -22.04
N LYS A 5 -35.94 -44.71 -23.22
CA LYS A 5 -35.39 -43.51 -23.88
C LYS A 5 -35.74 -42.25 -23.10
N THR A 6 -36.97 -42.15 -22.59
CA THR A 6 -37.40 -41.00 -21.76
C THR A 6 -36.62 -40.91 -20.47
N LEU A 7 -36.39 -42.03 -19.77
CA LEU A 7 -35.59 -42.09 -18.56
C LEU A 7 -34.13 -41.69 -18.81
N LYS A 8 -33.50 -42.14 -19.89
CA LYS A 8 -32.16 -41.73 -20.29
C LYS A 8 -32.07 -40.22 -20.58
N TYR A 9 -33.07 -39.69 -21.26
CA TYR A 9 -33.14 -38.25 -21.55
C TYR A 9 -33.25 -37.41 -20.29
N LEU A 10 -34.16 -37.76 -19.38
CA LEU A 10 -34.30 -37.09 -18.08
C LEU A 10 -33.02 -37.14 -17.24
N LYS A 11 -32.40 -38.34 -17.18
CA LYS A 11 -31.16 -38.51 -16.46
C LYS A 11 -30.00 -37.63 -17.01
N LYS A 12 -29.95 -37.48 -18.34
CA LYS A 12 -29.00 -36.58 -19.02
C LYS A 12 -29.29 -35.11 -18.71
N GLN A 13 -30.56 -34.70 -18.74
CA GLN A 13 -30.96 -33.33 -18.38
C GLN A 13 -30.61 -32.99 -16.93
N PHE A 14 -30.91 -33.89 -15.96
CA PHE A 14 -30.57 -33.67 -14.56
C PHE A 14 -29.04 -33.57 -14.33
N ARG A 15 -28.25 -34.41 -15.05
CA ARG A 15 -26.80 -34.34 -14.98
C ARG A 15 -26.25 -33.01 -15.51
N ASN A 16 -26.79 -32.54 -16.64
CA ASN A 16 -26.38 -31.27 -17.21
C ASN A 16 -26.78 -30.09 -16.32
N LYS A 17 -27.99 -30.08 -15.74
CA LYS A 17 -28.39 -29.05 -14.76
C LYS A 17 -27.47 -29.02 -13.54
N LYS A 18 -27.16 -30.19 -12.98
CA LYS A 18 -26.18 -30.27 -11.84
C LYS A 18 -24.84 -29.75 -12.23
N ALA A 19 -24.31 -30.08 -13.41
CA ALA A 19 -23.03 -29.60 -13.90
C ALA A 19 -23.01 -28.08 -14.08
N VAL A 20 -24.10 -27.49 -14.64
CA VAL A 20 -24.22 -26.04 -14.80
C VAL A 20 -24.29 -25.35 -13.45
N VAL A 21 -25.10 -25.84 -12.51
CA VAL A 21 -25.21 -25.27 -11.16
C VAL A 21 -23.86 -25.31 -10.45
N SER A 22 -23.15 -26.45 -10.53
CA SER A 22 -21.82 -26.58 -9.94
C SER A 22 -20.82 -25.59 -10.55
N ALA A 23 -20.79 -25.46 -11.87
CA ALA A 23 -19.93 -24.52 -12.57
C ALA A 23 -20.20 -23.06 -12.18
N VAL A 24 -21.47 -22.68 -12.09
CA VAL A 24 -21.89 -21.34 -11.67
C VAL A 24 -21.48 -21.06 -10.22
N SER A 25 -21.66 -22.04 -9.32
CA SER A 25 -21.26 -21.92 -7.92
C SER A 25 -19.75 -21.74 -7.75
N VAL A 26 -18.95 -22.50 -8.49
CA VAL A 26 -17.48 -22.36 -8.47
C VAL A 26 -17.06 -21.01 -9.02
N PHE A 27 -17.67 -20.54 -10.10
CA PHE A 27 -17.38 -19.24 -10.68
C PHE A 27 -17.74 -18.10 -9.73
N LEU A 28 -18.89 -18.19 -9.06
CA LEU A 28 -19.31 -17.19 -8.07
C LEU A 28 -18.35 -17.17 -6.87
N ALA A 29 -17.96 -18.34 -6.36
CA ALA A 29 -16.97 -18.44 -5.28
C ALA A 29 -15.63 -17.80 -5.67
N PHE A 30 -15.19 -17.99 -6.91
CA PHE A 30 -13.98 -17.38 -7.43
C PHE A 30 -14.06 -15.86 -7.51
N ILE A 31 -15.20 -15.31 -7.97
CA ILE A 31 -15.43 -13.86 -7.99
C ILE A 31 -15.40 -13.28 -6.57
N ILE A 32 -16.07 -13.94 -5.61
CA ILE A 32 -16.07 -13.50 -4.21
C ILE A 32 -14.64 -13.50 -3.64
N MET A 33 -13.88 -14.55 -3.92
CA MET A 33 -12.48 -14.66 -3.47
C MET A 33 -11.61 -13.55 -4.06
N LEU A 34 -11.72 -13.28 -5.37
CA LEU A 34 -10.98 -12.19 -6.02
C LEU A 34 -11.39 -10.82 -5.48
N GLY A 35 -12.69 -10.60 -5.29
CA GLY A 35 -13.20 -9.35 -4.71
C GLY A 35 -12.69 -9.13 -3.30
N THR A 36 -12.72 -10.15 -2.45
CA THR A 36 -12.18 -10.08 -1.09
C THR A 36 -10.67 -9.81 -1.10
N TYR A 37 -9.93 -10.49 -1.95
CA TYR A 37 -8.49 -10.26 -2.11
C TYR A 37 -8.21 -8.82 -2.53
N ALA A 38 -8.92 -8.31 -3.54
CA ALA A 38 -8.76 -6.93 -3.99
C ALA A 38 -9.05 -5.92 -2.88
N LEU A 39 -10.10 -6.10 -2.10
CA LEU A 39 -10.45 -5.22 -0.97
C LEU A 39 -9.40 -5.23 0.15
N LEU A 40 -8.73 -6.35 0.36
CA LEU A 40 -7.72 -6.47 1.41
C LEU A 40 -6.36 -5.91 0.99
N VAL A 41 -5.98 -6.02 -0.28
CA VAL A 41 -4.62 -5.71 -0.76
C VAL A 41 -4.52 -4.35 -1.44
N THR A 42 -5.59 -3.91 -2.13
CA THR A 42 -5.52 -2.68 -2.94
C THR A 42 -5.51 -1.38 -2.14
N PRO A 43 -6.28 -1.22 -1.03
CA PRO A 43 -6.31 0.04 -0.31
C PRO A 43 -4.98 0.34 0.36
N LYS A 44 -4.43 1.53 0.07
CA LYS A 44 -3.24 2.07 0.72
C LYS A 44 -3.67 2.98 1.87
N LEU A 45 -3.53 2.49 3.09
CA LEU A 45 -3.84 3.24 4.30
C LEU A 45 -2.58 3.95 4.77
N PHE A 46 -2.65 5.27 4.88
CA PHE A 46 -1.57 6.09 5.39
C PHE A 46 -1.27 5.74 6.85
N ILE A 47 0.01 5.60 7.19
CA ILE A 47 0.48 5.46 8.57
C ILE A 47 0.83 6.87 9.06
N PRO A 48 0.17 7.38 10.12
CA PRO A 48 0.52 8.67 10.70
C PRO A 48 1.96 8.70 11.21
N TYR A 49 2.57 9.90 11.22
CA TYR A 49 3.90 10.05 11.81
C TYR A 49 3.87 9.76 13.30
N ASP A 50 4.83 8.96 13.72
CA ASP A 50 5.11 8.68 15.13
C ASP A 50 6.63 8.61 15.31
N SER A 51 7.19 9.56 16.02
CA SER A 51 8.63 9.68 16.29
C SER A 51 9.21 8.49 17.07
N THR A 52 8.37 7.67 17.69
CA THR A 52 8.82 6.44 18.36
C THR A 52 9.08 5.31 17.38
N CYS A 53 8.32 5.27 16.26
CA CYS A 53 8.36 4.21 15.26
C CYS A 53 9.09 4.64 13.97
N ILE A 54 9.11 5.94 13.66
CA ILE A 54 9.67 6.48 12.41
C ILE A 54 10.81 7.44 12.75
N LYS A 55 12.02 7.13 12.28
CA LYS A 55 13.22 7.96 12.50
C LYS A 55 14.02 8.11 11.24
N VAL A 56 14.57 9.30 11.00
CA VAL A 56 15.53 9.52 9.91
C VAL A 56 16.94 9.30 10.47
N GLU A 57 17.71 8.46 9.79
CA GLU A 57 19.07 8.13 10.16
C GLU A 57 20.01 8.39 8.99
N LYS A 58 21.18 8.97 9.31
CA LYS A 58 22.29 9.12 8.36
C LYS A 58 23.22 7.92 8.52
N ILE A 59 23.43 7.18 7.43
CA ILE A 59 24.37 6.06 7.37
C ILE A 59 25.23 6.24 6.11
N ASP A 60 26.55 6.40 6.27
CA ASP A 60 27.52 6.52 5.17
C ASP A 60 27.11 7.52 4.07
N GLU A 61 26.89 8.78 4.41
CA GLU A 61 26.47 9.87 3.50
C GLU A 61 25.11 9.65 2.81
N LYS A 62 24.31 8.71 3.30
CA LYS A 62 22.98 8.41 2.81
C LYS A 62 21.93 8.59 3.91
N LEU A 63 20.76 9.07 3.52
CA LEU A 63 19.61 9.18 4.40
C LEU A 63 18.70 7.96 4.27
N TYR A 64 18.34 7.43 5.41
CA TYR A 64 17.40 6.33 5.54
C TYR A 64 16.29 6.72 6.51
N VAL A 65 15.10 6.22 6.27
CA VAL A 65 14.05 6.16 7.29
C VAL A 65 14.05 4.77 7.89
N ARG A 66 14.17 4.71 9.19
CA ARG A 66 13.94 3.50 9.96
C ARG A 66 12.51 3.50 10.44
N TYR A 67 11.77 2.46 10.09
CA TYR A 67 10.43 2.19 10.59
C TYR A 67 10.42 0.90 11.39
N ILE A 68 9.98 0.99 12.64
CA ILE A 68 9.83 -0.17 13.53
C ILE A 68 8.34 -0.46 13.67
N GLY A 69 7.89 -1.53 13.04
CA GLY A 69 6.48 -1.93 13.04
C GLY A 69 6.24 -3.22 12.29
N SER A 70 5.04 -3.76 12.43
CA SER A 70 4.68 -5.08 11.88
C SER A 70 3.77 -5.04 10.65
N ASN A 71 3.36 -3.86 10.21
CA ASN A 71 2.28 -3.70 9.24
C ASN A 71 2.65 -2.86 8.00
N LEU A 72 3.94 -2.73 7.70
CA LEU A 72 4.40 -2.00 6.53
C LEU A 72 4.14 -2.80 5.24
N ASP A 73 3.48 -2.19 4.26
CA ASP A 73 3.38 -2.71 2.88
C ASP A 73 4.32 -1.99 1.93
N GLY A 74 4.60 -0.73 2.18
CA GLY A 74 5.49 0.02 1.34
C GLY A 74 5.60 1.50 1.71
N SER A 75 6.40 2.19 0.92
CA SER A 75 6.66 3.60 1.07
C SER A 75 6.51 4.32 -0.26
N VAL A 76 6.25 5.61 -0.19
CA VAL A 76 6.32 6.51 -1.35
C VAL A 76 7.24 7.64 -0.97
N ALA A 77 8.27 7.84 -1.78
CA ALA A 77 9.17 8.97 -1.64
C ALA A 77 9.17 9.77 -2.94
N ARG A 78 9.22 11.08 -2.82
CA ARG A 78 9.43 11.99 -3.93
C ARG A 78 10.62 12.87 -3.60
N ASN A 79 11.71 12.62 -4.30
CA ASN A 79 12.99 13.24 -4.05
C ASN A 79 13.16 14.52 -4.88
N SER A 80 13.87 15.47 -4.29
CA SER A 80 14.45 16.65 -4.93
C SER A 80 13.44 17.57 -5.61
N PHE A 81 12.60 18.20 -4.78
CA PHE A 81 11.91 19.41 -5.21
C PHE A 81 12.71 20.62 -4.75
N PRO A 82 13.14 21.48 -5.68
CA PRO A 82 13.60 22.79 -5.31
C PRO A 82 12.43 23.60 -4.80
N LEU A 83 12.39 23.82 -3.50
CA LEU A 83 11.43 24.68 -2.83
C LEU A 83 12.11 26.02 -2.55
N GLU A 84 11.50 27.12 -2.96
CA GLU A 84 11.92 28.45 -2.54
C GLU A 84 11.19 28.82 -1.25
N LYS A 85 11.93 28.79 -0.14
CA LYS A 85 11.44 29.18 1.19
C LYS A 85 12.37 30.21 1.77
N ASP A 86 11.80 31.34 2.18
CA ASP A 86 12.56 32.48 2.77
C ASP A 86 13.68 33.05 1.84
N GLY A 87 13.50 32.95 0.50
CA GLY A 87 14.47 33.42 -0.48
C GLY A 87 15.65 32.45 -0.73
N GLU A 88 15.64 31.29 -0.12
CA GLU A 88 16.62 30.21 -0.34
C GLU A 88 15.98 29.04 -1.08
N LYS A 89 16.70 28.50 -2.08
CA LYS A 89 16.33 27.25 -2.74
C LYS A 89 16.82 26.10 -1.89
N LYS A 90 15.89 25.23 -1.49
CA LYS A 90 16.16 24.01 -0.72
C LYS A 90 15.65 22.80 -1.48
N ASP A 91 16.44 21.76 -1.48
CA ASP A 91 16.04 20.48 -2.04
C ASP A 91 15.28 19.67 -0.98
N VAL A 92 13.98 19.53 -1.21
CA VAL A 92 13.04 18.93 -0.25
C VAL A 92 12.64 17.53 -0.72
N THR A 93 12.62 16.59 0.19
CA THR A 93 12.11 15.24 -0.03
C THR A 93 10.83 15.01 0.77
N PHE A 94 9.78 14.59 0.08
CA PHE A 94 8.55 14.12 0.71
C PHE A 94 8.56 12.61 0.80
N PHE A 95 8.07 12.11 1.93
CA PHE A 95 8.04 10.70 2.21
C PHE A 95 6.82 10.33 3.03
N TYR A 96 6.21 9.19 2.74
CA TYR A 96 5.27 8.54 3.64
C TYR A 96 5.29 7.02 3.48
N ILE A 97 4.83 6.33 4.50
CA ILE A 97 4.63 4.88 4.50
C ILE A 97 3.15 4.55 4.54
N TYR A 98 2.82 3.38 4.01
CA TYR A 98 1.44 2.90 3.99
C TYR A 98 1.35 1.42 4.34
N LYS A 99 0.17 1.06 4.81
CA LYS A 99 -0.26 -0.31 5.11
C LYS A 99 -1.49 -0.66 4.27
N SER A 100 -1.80 -1.94 4.16
CA SER A 100 -3.07 -2.42 3.64
C SER A 100 -3.90 -3.06 4.76
N PRO A 101 -5.21 -3.27 4.56
CA PRO A 101 -6.00 -4.08 5.48
C PRO A 101 -5.42 -5.50 5.67
N TRP A 102 -4.77 -6.03 4.65
CA TRP A 102 -4.11 -7.34 4.73
C TRP A 102 -2.88 -7.33 5.66
N SER A 103 -1.98 -6.33 5.51
CA SER A 103 -0.82 -6.23 6.39
C SER A 103 -1.22 -5.98 7.84
N GLU A 104 -2.28 -5.21 8.06
CA GLU A 104 -2.84 -4.99 9.39
C GLU A 104 -3.38 -6.28 10.02
N LEU A 105 -4.13 -7.07 9.26
CA LEU A 105 -4.61 -8.39 9.70
C LEU A 105 -3.45 -9.34 10.00
N ARG A 106 -2.44 -9.37 9.13
CA ARG A 106 -1.23 -10.19 9.32
C ARG A 106 -0.49 -9.80 10.60
N ALA A 107 -0.33 -8.51 10.86
CA ALA A 107 0.32 -8.01 12.07
C ALA A 107 -0.42 -8.43 13.36
N LEU A 108 -1.75 -8.48 13.34
CA LEU A 108 -2.54 -8.98 14.47
C LEU A 108 -2.31 -10.48 14.74
N LEU A 109 -2.05 -11.25 13.68
CA LEU A 109 -1.84 -12.69 13.79
C LEU A 109 -0.40 -13.07 14.16
N GLN A 110 0.58 -12.38 13.62
CA GLN A 110 1.99 -12.73 13.77
C GLN A 110 2.70 -12.02 14.93
N LYS A 111 2.22 -10.85 15.35
CA LYS A 111 2.79 -10.02 16.44
C LYS A 111 4.28 -9.72 16.34
N ASP A 112 4.89 -9.97 15.21
CA ASP A 112 6.31 -9.71 15.02
C ASP A 112 6.51 -8.24 14.65
N THR A 113 7.47 -7.61 15.35
CA THR A 113 7.90 -6.25 15.03
C THR A 113 9.11 -6.37 14.11
N GLU A 114 9.00 -5.78 12.93
CA GLU A 114 10.06 -5.76 11.94
C GLU A 114 10.74 -4.39 11.93
N ASP A 115 12.04 -4.38 11.66
CA ASP A 115 12.86 -3.18 11.50
C ASP A 115 13.10 -2.97 9.99
N HIS A 116 12.49 -1.93 9.44
CA HIS A 116 12.57 -1.61 8.02
C HIS A 116 13.44 -0.39 7.80
N LEU A 117 14.46 -0.54 6.95
CA LEU A 117 15.33 0.56 6.52
C LEU A 117 14.97 0.94 5.08
N ILE A 118 14.51 2.18 4.90
CA ILE A 118 14.03 2.70 3.61
C ILE A 118 14.99 3.81 3.17
N PHE A 119 15.63 3.63 2.02
CA PHE A 119 16.53 4.61 1.44
C PHE A 119 15.77 5.80 0.89
N LEU A 120 16.19 7.02 1.27
CA LEU A 120 15.60 8.27 0.77
C LEU A 120 16.47 8.93 -0.31
N GLY A 121 17.79 8.95 -0.14
CA GLY A 121 18.72 9.62 -1.05
C GLY A 121 20.06 9.91 -0.40
N ASN A 122 20.92 10.65 -1.11
CA ASN A 122 22.19 11.11 -0.56
C ASN A 122 21.98 12.36 0.29
N VAL A 123 22.73 12.48 1.38
CA VAL A 123 22.67 13.65 2.28
C VAL A 123 22.97 14.95 1.55
N ASP A 124 23.85 14.92 0.54
CA ASP A 124 24.25 16.11 -0.19
C ASP A 124 23.15 16.67 -1.10
N GLU A 125 22.19 15.82 -1.47
CA GLU A 125 21.09 16.13 -2.39
C GLU A 125 19.81 16.51 -1.67
N ILE A 126 19.75 16.43 -0.34
CA ILE A 126 18.53 16.64 0.45
C ILE A 126 18.82 17.65 1.56
N ASP A 127 18.06 18.72 1.62
CA ASP A 127 18.15 19.73 2.68
C ASP A 127 17.10 19.52 3.77
N GLU A 128 15.89 19.11 3.39
CA GLU A 128 14.80 18.90 4.34
C GLU A 128 13.97 17.65 3.93
N VAL A 129 13.54 16.87 4.91
CA VAL A 129 12.64 15.71 4.71
C VAL A 129 11.33 15.95 5.44
N TYR A 130 10.25 15.86 4.70
CA TYR A 130 8.88 16.00 5.21
C TYR A 130 8.15 14.67 5.18
N TYR A 131 7.45 14.37 6.24
CA TYR A 131 6.58 13.21 6.34
C TYR A 131 5.12 13.63 6.19
N GLY A 132 4.45 13.12 5.18
CA GLY A 132 3.05 13.43 4.96
C GLY A 132 2.56 12.88 3.64
N LYS A 133 1.24 12.77 3.53
CA LYS A 133 0.60 12.34 2.30
C LYS A 133 0.64 13.47 1.28
N PHE A 134 1.28 13.26 0.15
CA PHE A 134 1.38 14.24 -0.92
C PHE A 134 0.75 13.72 -2.22
N ARG A 135 0.33 14.65 -3.08
CA ARG A 135 -0.23 14.34 -4.40
C ARG A 135 0.86 14.46 -5.44
N ILE A 136 1.22 13.32 -6.03
CA ILE A 136 2.34 13.23 -6.98
C ILE A 136 2.09 14.03 -8.27
N GLU A 137 0.83 14.32 -8.63
CA GLU A 137 0.45 14.77 -9.96
C GLU A 137 0.49 16.29 -10.16
N ARG A 138 0.57 17.10 -9.08
CA ARG A 138 0.44 18.55 -9.20
C ARG A 138 1.47 19.32 -8.37
N PRO A 139 2.55 19.80 -9.01
CA PRO A 139 3.54 20.66 -8.34
C PRO A 139 2.96 21.93 -7.71
N GLU A 140 1.82 22.44 -8.24
CA GLU A 140 1.16 23.66 -7.79
C GLU A 140 0.49 23.53 -6.40
N GLU A 141 0.21 22.30 -5.96
CA GLU A 141 -0.37 22.00 -4.65
C GLU A 141 0.70 21.75 -3.57
N LEU A 142 1.98 21.94 -3.90
CA LEU A 142 3.11 21.67 -3.01
C LEU A 142 3.05 22.47 -1.70
N SER A 143 2.54 23.70 -1.74
CA SER A 143 2.36 24.53 -0.55
C SER A 143 1.33 23.95 0.42
N ALA A 144 0.24 23.39 -0.11
CA ALA A 144 -0.80 22.74 0.71
C ALA A 144 -0.28 21.42 1.29
N ASP A 145 0.46 20.62 0.50
CA ASP A 145 1.08 19.38 0.96
C ASP A 145 2.13 19.65 2.07
N LEU A 146 2.83 20.79 2.03
CA LEU A 146 3.76 21.21 3.08
C LEU A 146 3.07 21.55 4.39
N GLU A 147 1.92 22.24 4.34
CA GLU A 147 1.15 22.60 5.54
C GLU A 147 0.58 21.37 6.26
N GLU A 148 0.28 20.31 5.51
CA GLU A 148 -0.23 19.04 6.04
C GLU A 148 0.88 18.04 6.40
N SER A 149 2.15 18.37 6.12
CA SER A 149 3.31 17.49 6.32
C SER A 149 4.15 17.93 7.52
N GLU A 150 4.77 16.97 8.18
CA GLU A 150 5.65 17.21 9.31
C GLU A 150 7.12 17.19 8.89
N LEU A 151 7.88 18.22 9.25
CA LEU A 151 9.33 18.25 9.03
C LEU A 151 9.99 17.28 10.01
N ILE A 152 10.56 16.19 9.47
CA ILE A 152 11.16 15.12 10.28
C ILE A 152 12.68 15.12 10.26
N TRP A 153 13.30 15.82 9.31
CA TRP A 153 14.75 15.95 9.23
C TRP A 153 15.16 17.23 8.48
N LYS A 154 16.26 17.82 8.92
CA LYS A 154 16.90 19.00 8.31
C LYS A 154 18.41 18.86 8.41
N LYS A 155 19.10 19.26 7.32
CA LYS A 155 20.57 19.32 7.21
C LYS A 155 21.18 20.36 8.12
#